data_424c6be139cfafa16d49f540aa8b5948
#
_entry.id   424c6be139cfafa16d49f540aa8b5948
#
_cell.length_a   1.000
_cell.length_b   1.000
_cell.length_c   1.000
_cell.angle_alpha   90.00
_cell.angle_beta   90.00
_cell.angle_gamma   90.00
#
_symmetry.space_group_name_H-M   'P 1'
#
loop_
_entity.id
_entity.type
_entity.pdbx_description
1 polymer ?
#
loop_
_entity_poly.entity_id
_entity_poly.type
_entity_poly.pdbx_seq_one_letter_code
_entity_poly.pdbx_strand_id
1 'polypeptide(L)'
;MGQTDDAGVVERYLACLAVHDWDGLAATIADEDLIREGPYCDVIEGKQRYLKFLRGVCASPEGYRLDVHRISHASDRVCYVELSETFEADGVPTEYPECLVLEQNPDGLINRVSVFIKQVRS
;
A
#
# COMPACT_ATOMS: atom_id res chain seq x y z
N MET A 1 -13.49 -10.55 -20.99
CA MET A 1 -13.26 -10.06 -20.74
C MET A 1 -13.09 -9.57 -19.55
N GLY A 2 -13.30 -9.34 -18.97
CA GLY A 2 -13.24 -8.75 -17.67
C GLY A 2 -12.13 -9.17 -16.77
N GLN A 3 -11.34 -10.07 -17.22
CA GLN A 3 -10.31 -10.55 -16.31
C GLN A 3 -9.28 -9.51 -15.99
N THR A 4 -9.12 -8.53 -16.84
CA THR A 4 -8.20 -7.47 -16.50
C THR A 4 -8.65 -6.71 -15.27
N ASP A 5 -9.95 -6.73 -15.01
CA ASP A 5 -10.49 -6.01 -13.87
C ASP A 5 -10.18 -6.73 -12.57
N ASP A 6 -9.99 -8.03 -12.63
CA ASP A 6 -9.82 -8.80 -11.41
C ASP A 6 -8.52 -8.49 -10.69
N ALA A 7 -7.47 -8.29 -11.45
CA ALA A 7 -6.19 -7.93 -10.86
C ALA A 7 -6.12 -6.43 -10.60
N GLY A 8 -7.10 -5.69 -11.10
CA GLY A 8 -7.00 -4.26 -11.18
C GLY A 8 -6.94 -3.54 -9.85
N VAL A 9 -7.67 -4.04 -8.83
CA VAL A 9 -7.75 -3.26 -7.59
C VAL A 9 -6.40 -3.15 -6.90
N VAL A 10 -5.63 -4.24 -6.84
CA VAL A 10 -4.32 -4.20 -6.22
C VAL A 10 -3.37 -3.36 -7.05
N GLU A 11 -3.38 -3.57 -8.36
CA GLU A 11 -2.51 -2.82 -9.25
C GLU A 11 -2.86 -1.34 -9.26
N ARG A 12 -4.15 -1.01 -9.20
CA ARG A 12 -4.57 0.38 -9.11
C ARG A 12 -4.15 1.02 -7.80
N TYR A 13 -4.27 0.27 -6.70
CA TYR A 13 -3.82 0.74 -5.40
C TYR A 13 -2.33 1.10 -5.46
N LEU A 14 -1.52 0.21 -6.00
CA LEU A 14 -0.07 0.43 -6.08
C LEU A 14 0.27 1.57 -7.01
N ALA A 15 -0.42 1.66 -8.15
CA ALA A 15 -0.17 2.74 -9.09
C ALA A 15 -0.51 4.09 -8.50
N CYS A 16 -1.62 4.16 -7.78
CA CYS A 16 -2.02 5.42 -7.13
C CYS A 16 -1.06 5.79 -6.02
N LEU A 17 -0.61 4.80 -5.25
CA LEU A 17 0.35 5.06 -4.19
C LEU A 17 1.65 5.61 -4.77
N ALA A 18 2.10 5.05 -5.88
CA ALA A 18 3.37 5.44 -6.49
C ALA A 18 3.39 6.93 -6.89
N VAL A 19 2.24 7.46 -7.29
CA VAL A 19 2.17 8.85 -7.75
C VAL A 19 1.40 9.75 -6.79
N HIS A 20 1.04 9.21 -5.62
CA HIS A 20 0.33 9.94 -4.57
C HIS A 20 -1.04 10.45 -5.03
N ASP A 21 -1.72 9.65 -5.85
CA ASP A 21 -3.09 9.92 -6.26
C ASP A 21 -4.02 9.41 -5.15
N TRP A 22 -4.25 10.26 -4.15
CA TRP A 22 -5.00 9.82 -2.96
C TRP A 22 -6.47 9.57 -3.26
N ASP A 23 -7.05 10.32 -4.17
CA ASP A 23 -8.44 10.08 -4.57
C ASP A 23 -8.60 8.74 -5.28
N GLY A 24 -7.68 8.44 -6.18
CA GLY A 24 -7.68 7.16 -6.87
C GLY A 24 -7.44 6.01 -5.92
N LEU A 25 -6.53 6.20 -4.98
CA LEU A 25 -6.24 5.17 -3.99
C LEU A 25 -7.45 4.93 -3.10
N ALA A 26 -8.15 6.00 -2.70
CA ALA A 26 -9.33 5.88 -1.86
C ALA A 26 -10.40 5.01 -2.53
N ALA A 27 -10.48 5.04 -3.86
CA ALA A 27 -11.46 4.24 -4.57
C ALA A 27 -11.15 2.75 -4.55
N THR A 28 -9.95 2.35 -4.15
CA THR A 28 -9.56 0.94 -4.12
C THR A 28 -9.69 0.31 -2.75
N ILE A 29 -9.96 1.11 -1.70
CA ILE A 29 -9.99 0.60 -0.33
C ILE A 29 -11.38 0.73 0.26
N ALA A 30 -11.68 -0.15 1.22
CA ALA A 30 -12.95 -0.14 1.92
C ALA A 30 -13.01 1.05 2.87
N ASP A 31 -14.24 1.45 3.23
CA ASP A 31 -14.43 2.61 4.09
C ASP A 31 -14.13 2.29 5.55
N GLU A 32 -15.13 1.79 6.27
CA GLU A 32 -14.98 1.58 7.71
C GLU A 32 -14.29 0.26 8.02
N ASP A 33 -14.38 -0.68 7.10
CA ASP A 33 -13.81 -2.00 7.30
C ASP A 33 -12.30 -2.04 7.13
N LEU A 34 -11.70 -0.97 6.66
CA LEU A 34 -10.27 -0.99 6.39
C LEU A 34 -9.47 -1.04 7.69
N ILE A 35 -8.53 -1.97 7.75
CA ILE A 35 -7.58 -2.06 8.86
C ILE A 35 -6.19 -2.12 8.26
N ARG A 36 -5.32 -1.24 8.73
CA ARG A 36 -3.91 -1.27 8.34
C ARG A 36 -3.08 -1.59 9.56
N GLU A 37 -2.26 -2.63 9.44
CA GLU A 37 -1.32 -3.01 10.51
C GLU A 37 0.07 -2.65 10.04
N GLY A 38 0.74 -1.80 10.79
CA GLY A 38 2.05 -1.33 10.42
C GLY A 38 3.16 -2.20 10.97
N PRO A 39 4.42 -1.85 10.64
CA PRO A 39 5.56 -2.68 11.01
C PRO A 39 5.84 -2.74 12.51
N TYR A 40 5.25 -1.86 13.28
CA TYR A 40 5.41 -1.89 14.73
C TYR A 40 4.16 -2.40 15.43
N CYS A 41 3.30 -3.11 14.69
CA CYS A 41 2.03 -3.61 15.18
C CYS A 41 1.05 -2.48 15.52
N ASP A 42 1.31 -1.31 14.97
CA ASP A 42 0.40 -0.18 15.10
C ASP A 42 -0.78 -0.38 14.16
N VAL A 43 -1.96 -0.04 14.61
CA VAL A 43 -3.20 -0.29 13.87
C VAL A 43 -3.88 1.02 13.53
N ILE A 44 -4.28 1.14 12.28
CA ILE A 44 -5.07 2.26 11.79
C ILE A 44 -6.38 1.69 11.26
N GLU A 45 -7.51 2.20 11.74
CA GLU A 45 -8.81 1.72 11.32
C GLU A 45 -9.54 2.81 10.54
N GLY A 46 -10.10 2.42 9.40
CA GLY A 46 -10.92 3.31 8.58
C GLY A 46 -10.13 4.02 7.49
N LYS A 47 -10.83 4.22 6.38
CA LYS A 47 -10.22 4.83 5.19
C LYS A 47 -9.67 6.22 5.46
N GLN A 48 -10.44 7.06 6.15
CA GLN A 48 -10.03 8.45 6.32
C GLN A 48 -8.75 8.56 7.14
N ARG A 49 -8.64 7.76 8.18
CA ARG A 49 -7.43 7.75 9.01
C ARG A 49 -6.24 7.23 8.25
N TYR A 50 -6.47 6.20 7.43
CA TYR A 50 -5.39 5.64 6.63
C TYR A 50 -4.88 6.64 5.60
N LEU A 51 -5.80 7.33 4.92
CA LEU A 51 -5.42 8.36 3.95
C LEU A 51 -4.65 9.49 4.61
N LYS A 52 -5.10 9.91 5.79
CA LYS A 52 -4.40 10.95 6.53
C LYS A 52 -2.97 10.51 6.88
N PHE A 53 -2.83 9.25 7.29
CA PHE A 53 -1.53 8.69 7.60
C PHE A 53 -0.62 8.69 6.37
N LEU A 54 -1.14 8.24 5.23
CA LEU A 54 -0.35 8.19 4.00
C LEU A 54 0.07 9.58 3.55
N ARG A 55 -0.83 10.54 3.63
CA ARG A 55 -0.47 11.92 3.28
C ARG A 55 0.64 12.46 4.16
N GLY A 56 0.66 12.02 5.42
CA GLY A 56 1.69 12.44 6.35
C GLY A 56 3.05 11.83 6.06
N VAL A 57 3.10 10.51 5.86
CA VAL A 57 4.38 9.84 5.62
C VAL A 57 4.92 10.11 4.22
N CYS A 58 4.02 10.37 3.27
CA CYS A 58 4.41 10.63 1.89
C CYS A 58 4.12 12.08 1.54
N ALA A 59 4.43 13.00 2.47
CA ALA A 59 4.07 14.40 2.30
C ALA A 59 4.73 15.03 1.09
N SER A 60 5.94 14.61 0.77
CA SER A 60 6.66 15.15 -0.37
C SER A 60 6.75 14.07 -1.45
N PRO A 61 6.21 14.33 -2.65
CA PRO A 61 6.37 13.37 -3.75
C PRO A 61 7.80 13.33 -4.27
N GLU A 62 8.57 14.39 -4.02
CA GLU A 62 9.96 14.40 -4.47
C GLU A 62 10.76 13.46 -3.60
N GLY A 63 11.61 12.65 -4.24
CA GLY A 63 12.41 11.70 -3.52
C GLY A 63 11.68 10.43 -3.11
N TYR A 64 10.38 10.36 -3.38
CA TYR A 64 9.62 9.14 -3.12
C TYR A 64 9.63 8.24 -4.36
N ARG A 65 9.83 6.95 -4.12
CA ARG A 65 9.82 5.99 -5.21
C ARG A 65 9.26 4.67 -4.73
N LEU A 66 8.42 4.07 -5.55
CA LEU A 66 7.84 2.77 -5.27
C LEU A 66 8.20 1.82 -6.39
N ASP A 67 8.89 0.74 -6.05
CA ASP A 67 9.27 -0.29 -7.02
C ASP A 67 8.60 -1.60 -6.63
N VAL A 68 7.67 -2.06 -7.46
CA VAL A 68 6.98 -3.33 -7.25
C VAL A 68 7.79 -4.43 -7.91
N HIS A 69 8.21 -5.42 -7.12
CA HIS A 69 9.03 -6.53 -7.61
C HIS A 69 8.20 -7.73 -8.00
N ARG A 70 7.16 -8.03 -7.23
CA ARG A 70 6.36 -9.22 -7.48
C ARG A 70 5.02 -9.13 -6.76
N ILE A 71 3.97 -9.55 -7.46
CA ILE A 71 2.63 -9.66 -6.88
C ILE A 71 2.24 -11.14 -6.94
N SER A 72 1.89 -11.72 -5.80
CA SER A 72 1.53 -13.13 -5.70
C SER A 72 0.14 -13.25 -5.10
N HIS A 73 -0.72 -13.98 -5.76
CA HIS A 73 -2.09 -14.20 -5.29
C HIS A 73 -2.16 -15.52 -4.54
N ALA A 74 -2.37 -15.42 -3.22
CA ALA A 74 -2.49 -16.62 -2.38
C ALA A 74 -3.90 -17.20 -2.49
N SER A 75 -4.89 -16.36 -2.76
CA SER A 75 -6.27 -16.78 -2.95
C SER A 75 -6.98 -15.68 -3.70
N ASP A 76 -8.29 -15.83 -3.88
CA ASP A 76 -9.09 -14.82 -4.57
C ASP A 76 -9.07 -13.49 -3.86
N ARG A 77 -8.79 -13.48 -2.56
CA ARG A 77 -8.89 -12.27 -1.76
C ARG A 77 -7.61 -11.89 -1.06
N VAL A 78 -6.56 -12.68 -1.15
CA VAL A 78 -5.31 -12.40 -0.44
C VAL A 78 -4.18 -12.33 -1.44
N CYS A 79 -3.41 -11.26 -1.33
CA CYS A 79 -2.34 -10.96 -2.26
C CYS A 79 -1.11 -10.52 -1.48
N TYR A 80 0.05 -11.03 -1.87
CA TYR A 80 1.33 -10.60 -1.31
C TYR A 80 2.06 -9.77 -2.33
N VAL A 81 2.54 -8.61 -1.91
CA VAL A 81 3.25 -7.70 -2.81
C VAL A 81 4.65 -7.47 -2.26
N GLU A 82 5.65 -7.86 -3.02
CA GLU A 82 7.03 -7.57 -2.67
C GLU A 82 7.44 -6.31 -3.41
N LEU A 83 7.89 -5.34 -2.66
CA LEU A 83 8.22 -4.03 -3.22
C LEU A 83 9.31 -3.37 -2.42
N SER A 84 9.77 -2.23 -2.90
CA SER A 84 10.66 -1.36 -2.15
C SER A 84 10.11 0.04 -2.22
N GLU A 85 10.13 0.72 -1.08
CA GLU A 85 9.82 2.15 -1.03
C GLU A 85 11.06 2.92 -0.68
N THR A 86 11.31 3.98 -1.41
CA THR A 86 12.43 4.87 -1.14
C THR A 86 11.88 6.20 -0.65
N PHE A 87 12.40 6.64 0.47
CA PHE A 87 12.06 7.95 1.03
C PHE A 87 13.33 8.77 1.15
N GLU A 88 13.20 10.06 0.93
CA GLU A 88 14.33 10.96 1.10
C GLU A 88 14.22 11.64 2.44
N ALA A 89 15.25 11.48 3.26
CA ALA A 89 15.34 12.15 4.56
C ALA A 89 16.63 12.91 4.59
N ASP A 90 16.54 14.21 4.86
CA ASP A 90 17.71 15.09 4.92
C ASP A 90 18.54 15.02 3.63
N GLY A 91 17.86 14.90 2.51
CA GLY A 91 18.53 14.82 1.22
C GLY A 91 19.14 13.50 0.89
N VAL A 92 18.94 12.48 1.75
CA VAL A 92 19.52 11.15 1.54
C VAL A 92 18.40 10.15 1.26
N PRO A 93 18.38 9.56 0.06
CA PRO A 93 17.37 8.54 -0.22
C PRO A 93 17.69 7.24 0.51
N THR A 94 16.67 6.65 1.13
CA THR A 94 16.80 5.38 1.82
C THR A 94 15.73 4.43 1.28
N GLU A 95 16.17 3.26 0.85
CA GLU A 95 15.28 2.26 0.27
C GLU A 95 14.94 1.20 1.31
N TYR A 96 13.64 0.92 1.45
CA TYR A 96 13.15 -0.08 2.40
C TYR A 96 12.47 -1.21 1.64
N PRO A 97 13.05 -2.43 1.67
CA PRO A 97 12.34 -3.58 1.12
C PRO A 97 11.15 -3.94 1.99
N GLU A 98 10.02 -4.22 1.36
CA GLU A 98 8.77 -4.45 2.07
C GLU A 98 7.98 -5.59 1.46
N CYS A 99 7.12 -6.16 2.27
CA CYS A 99 6.08 -7.05 1.77
C CYS A 99 4.76 -6.57 2.35
N LEU A 100 3.81 -6.31 1.48
CA LEU A 100 2.45 -5.98 1.89
C LEU A 100 1.58 -7.21 1.73
N VAL A 101 0.75 -7.47 2.73
CA VAL A 101 -0.29 -8.48 2.60
C VAL A 101 -1.60 -7.72 2.48
N LEU A 102 -2.23 -7.85 1.32
CA LEU A 102 -3.46 -7.14 1.01
C LEU A 102 -4.61 -8.12 0.93
N GLU A 103 -5.70 -7.81 1.63
CA GLU A 103 -6.90 -8.63 1.58
C GLU A 103 -8.05 -7.80 1.04
N GLN A 104 -8.94 -8.46 0.29
CA GLN A 104 -10.08 -7.82 -0.31
C GLN A 104 -11.36 -8.33 0.32
N ASN A 105 -12.33 -7.44 0.47
CA ASN A 105 -13.64 -7.84 0.94
C ASN A 105 -14.47 -8.40 -0.24
N PRO A 106 -15.68 -8.91 0.01
CA PRO A 106 -16.49 -9.48 -1.08
C PRO A 106 -16.83 -8.49 -2.19
N ASP A 107 -16.77 -7.18 -1.91
CA ASP A 107 -17.02 -6.16 -2.93
C ASP A 107 -15.80 -5.87 -3.78
N GLY A 108 -14.69 -6.54 -3.50
CA GLY A 108 -13.47 -6.35 -4.27
C GLY A 108 -12.63 -5.17 -3.84
N LEU A 109 -12.92 -4.59 -2.67
CA LEU A 109 -12.15 -3.47 -2.14
C LEU A 109 -11.15 -3.99 -1.12
N ILE A 110 -9.98 -3.34 -1.05
CA ILE A 110 -8.96 -3.72 -0.10
C ILE A 110 -9.43 -3.32 1.29
N ASN A 111 -9.56 -4.29 2.18
CA ASN A 111 -10.00 -4.02 3.55
C ASN A 111 -8.95 -4.35 4.59
N ARG A 112 -7.79 -4.83 4.17
CA ARG A 112 -6.70 -5.08 5.11
C ARG A 112 -5.37 -4.87 4.41
N VAL A 113 -4.51 -4.11 5.08
CA VAL A 113 -3.15 -3.84 4.61
C VAL A 113 -2.22 -4.16 5.77
N SER A 114 -1.42 -5.21 5.64
CA SER A 114 -0.41 -5.56 6.64
C SER A 114 0.96 -5.28 6.05
N VAL A 115 1.78 -4.55 6.80
CA VAL A 115 3.05 -4.05 6.31
C VAL A 115 4.20 -4.73 7.04
N PHE A 116 5.09 -5.35 6.27
CA PHE A 116 6.31 -5.96 6.79
C PHE A 116 7.48 -5.27 6.11
N ILE A 117 8.30 -4.58 6.88
CA ILE A 117 9.40 -3.78 6.35
C ILE A 117 10.69 -4.27 6.94
N LYS A 118 11.72 -4.42 6.09
CA LYS A 118 13.05 -4.68 6.59
C LYS A 118 13.67 -3.38 7.05
N GLN A 119 14.24 -3.43 8.24
CA GLN A 119 14.91 -2.26 8.80
C GLN A 119 16.34 -2.22 8.30
N VAL A 120 16.74 -1.05 7.85
CA VAL A 120 18.11 -0.84 7.39
C VAL A 120 18.95 -0.46 8.60
N ARG A 121 20.00 -1.22 8.84
CA ARG A 121 20.92 -0.89 9.95
C ARG A 121 21.98 0.06 9.45
N SER A 122 22.26 1.03 10.25
CA SER A 122 23.31 1.99 9.92
C SER A 122 24.60 1.67 10.64
#